data_e3daebfe8b20edf69ae72f1d25e1faca
#
_entry.id   e3daebfe8b20edf69ae72f1d25e1faca
#
_cell.length_a   1.000
_cell.length_b   1.000
_cell.length_c   1.000
_cell.angle_alpha   90.00
_cell.angle_beta   90.00
_cell.angle_gamma   90.00
#
_symmetry.space_group_name_H-M   'P 1'
#
loop_
_entity.id
_entity.type
_entity.pdbx_description
1 polymer ?
#
loop_
_entity_poly.entity_id
_entity_poly.type
_entity_poly.pdbx_seq_one_letter_code
_entity_poly.pdbx_strand_id
1 'polypeptide(L)'
;MIIYILGTAVSVLFTKIASAKEINGKKLSKGLLRTFELLAMIPFILIAGTRIDVGTDYAAYEQLYLHPEWFTHFSEGFMLFVRILRSVSLNPRLFFAITSVIIYATFVHTAVEESECAAFSVLFFVISEDFFVSMNIVSQFLAMVFIWRATSELIKGRVMISVALCLMAAAIHPTALCFIVLILLFKIEYSIKRLATVVAVICAAGIGGTKYLIPFIVRYSRYGRYFSTHYAVNKFSVAVPLLLIYVVIFITIVFLVDLKFLEKDSKCRAFTISVLLNIAIMVLSFGLTSNAYRFTYYFGGSIAFYFPSVLNKMQNKKNRYIVEAAVLVLFTVWTTMLIMHHNQNALPYRSFL
;
A
#
# COMPACT_ATOMS: atom_id res chain seq x y z
N MET A 1 20.37 7.91 -0.30
CA MET A 1 19.99 6.91 -1.32
C MET A 1 20.58 5.52 -1.07
N ILE A 2 21.88 5.37 -0.87
CA ILE A 2 22.56 4.07 -0.72
C ILE A 2 21.93 3.18 0.36
N ILE A 3 21.57 3.71 1.53
CA ILE A 3 20.97 2.92 2.63
C ILE A 3 19.65 2.27 2.21
N TYR A 4 18.83 2.94 1.43
CA TYR A 4 17.56 2.39 0.92
C TYR A 4 17.80 1.27 -0.09
N ILE A 5 18.80 1.44 -0.99
CA ILE A 5 19.17 0.43 -1.98
C ILE A 5 19.72 -0.82 -1.28
N LEU A 6 20.67 -0.66 -0.37
CA LEU A 6 21.27 -1.77 0.36
C LEU A 6 20.23 -2.48 1.26
N GLY A 7 19.44 -1.71 2.01
CA GLY A 7 18.38 -2.27 2.84
C GLY A 7 17.35 -3.06 2.03
N THR A 8 16.94 -2.54 0.87
CA THR A 8 16.04 -3.24 -0.04
C THR A 8 16.67 -4.51 -0.59
N ALA A 9 17.92 -4.46 -1.05
CA ALA A 9 18.62 -5.62 -1.59
C ALA A 9 18.74 -6.75 -0.56
N VAL A 10 19.11 -6.42 0.69
CA VAL A 10 19.18 -7.39 1.81
C VAL A 10 17.80 -7.97 2.11
N SER A 11 16.75 -7.14 2.22
CA SER A 11 15.39 -7.61 2.48
C SER A 11 14.88 -8.52 1.37
N VAL A 12 15.08 -8.16 0.09
CA VAL A 12 14.70 -8.97 -1.08
C VAL A 12 15.45 -10.32 -1.08
N LEU A 13 16.75 -10.32 -0.81
CA LEU A 13 17.57 -11.55 -0.75
C LEU A 13 17.04 -12.50 0.33
N PHE A 14 16.86 -12.01 1.55
CA PHE A 14 16.38 -12.86 2.65
C PHE A 14 14.93 -13.30 2.46
N THR A 15 14.06 -12.44 1.89
CA THR A 15 12.69 -12.83 1.54
C THR A 15 12.68 -13.94 0.49
N LYS A 16 13.56 -13.88 -0.52
CA LYS A 16 13.69 -14.93 -1.52
C LYS A 16 14.06 -16.27 -0.88
N ILE A 17 14.97 -16.29 0.09
CA ILE A 17 15.33 -17.50 0.82
C ILE A 17 14.19 -17.96 1.74
N ALA A 18 13.56 -17.04 2.47
CA ALA A 18 12.43 -17.34 3.37
C ALA A 18 11.23 -17.99 2.67
N SER A 19 10.99 -17.61 1.41
CA SER A 19 9.90 -18.16 0.59
C SER A 19 10.31 -19.40 -0.22
N ALA A 20 11.58 -19.80 -0.21
CA ALA A 20 12.07 -20.97 -0.92
C ALA A 20 11.65 -22.25 -0.22
N LYS A 21 11.04 -23.19 -0.94
CA LYS A 21 10.69 -24.53 -0.40
C LYS A 21 11.93 -25.40 -0.26
N GLU A 22 12.90 -25.22 -1.17
CA GLU A 22 14.17 -25.95 -1.21
C GLU A 22 15.26 -25.09 -1.85
N ILE A 23 16.51 -25.35 -1.51
CA ILE A 23 17.71 -24.78 -2.14
C ILE A 23 18.63 -25.92 -2.52
N ASN A 24 19.06 -25.99 -3.79
CA ASN A 24 19.92 -27.04 -4.33
C ASN A 24 19.37 -28.46 -4.04
N GLY A 25 18.06 -28.67 -4.16
CA GLY A 25 17.43 -29.97 -3.91
C GLY A 25 17.27 -30.36 -2.43
N LYS A 26 17.71 -29.52 -1.50
CA LYS A 26 17.57 -29.75 -0.05
C LYS A 26 16.43 -28.90 0.52
N LYS A 27 15.46 -29.55 1.18
CA LYS A 27 14.39 -28.86 1.91
C LYS A 27 14.99 -28.09 3.10
N LEU A 28 14.63 -26.84 3.22
CA LEU A 28 15.00 -26.02 4.36
C LEU A 28 14.08 -26.31 5.56
N SER A 29 14.63 -26.29 6.77
CA SER A 29 13.82 -26.42 7.97
C SER A 29 12.92 -25.19 8.17
N LYS A 30 11.73 -25.40 8.76
CA LYS A 30 10.82 -24.29 9.07
C LYS A 30 11.46 -23.21 9.95
N GLY A 31 12.31 -23.63 10.92
CA GLY A 31 13.04 -22.69 11.77
C GLY A 31 13.99 -21.81 10.97
N LEU A 32 14.74 -22.39 10.03
CA LEU A 32 15.66 -21.64 9.18
C LEU A 32 14.92 -20.65 8.27
N LEU A 33 13.80 -21.08 7.65
CA LEU A 33 12.96 -20.18 6.84
C LEU A 33 12.44 -19.00 7.67
N ARG A 34 11.99 -19.27 8.91
CA ARG A 34 11.55 -18.21 9.83
C ARG A 34 12.67 -17.25 10.21
N THR A 35 13.89 -17.75 10.41
CA THR A 35 15.06 -16.89 10.66
C THR A 35 15.32 -15.96 9.48
N PHE A 36 15.28 -16.46 8.24
CA PHE A 36 15.45 -15.61 7.06
C PHE A 36 14.30 -14.61 6.88
N GLU A 37 13.07 -14.98 7.21
CA GLU A 37 11.94 -14.06 7.23
C GLU A 37 12.16 -12.91 8.24
N LEU A 38 12.63 -13.21 9.45
CA LEU A 38 12.98 -12.19 10.44
C LEU A 38 14.13 -11.29 9.97
N LEU A 39 15.18 -11.87 9.37
CA LEU A 39 16.29 -11.11 8.79
C LEU A 39 15.84 -10.18 7.66
N ALA A 40 14.83 -10.58 6.88
CA ALA A 40 14.27 -9.76 5.82
C ALA A 40 13.54 -8.51 6.34
N MET A 41 12.98 -8.55 7.55
CA MET A 41 12.28 -7.43 8.17
C MET A 41 13.23 -6.36 8.70
N ILE A 42 14.43 -6.78 9.19
CA ILE A 42 15.35 -5.92 9.94
C ILE A 42 15.75 -4.65 9.19
N PRO A 43 16.15 -4.67 7.90
CA PRO A 43 16.58 -3.45 7.22
C PRO A 43 15.49 -2.36 7.20
N PHE A 44 14.24 -2.73 6.88
CA PHE A 44 13.15 -1.79 6.85
C PHE A 44 12.80 -1.25 8.24
N ILE A 45 12.80 -2.12 9.26
CA ILE A 45 12.54 -1.74 10.65
C ILE A 45 13.62 -0.76 11.12
N LEU A 46 14.90 -1.02 10.84
CA LEU A 46 15.98 -0.14 11.24
C LEU A 46 15.91 1.20 10.50
N ILE A 47 15.77 1.19 9.17
CA ILE A 47 15.71 2.42 8.37
C ILE A 47 14.56 3.31 8.84
N ALA A 48 13.37 2.75 9.01
CA ALA A 48 12.21 3.56 9.37
C ALA A 48 12.12 3.87 10.87
N GLY A 49 12.53 2.93 11.73
CA GLY A 49 12.42 3.04 13.18
C GLY A 49 13.49 3.92 13.83
N THR A 50 14.66 4.06 13.20
CA THR A 50 15.78 4.83 13.76
C THR A 50 15.97 6.20 13.11
N ARG A 51 15.13 6.56 12.14
CA ARG A 51 15.21 7.83 11.41
C ARG A 51 15.03 9.05 12.30
N ILE A 52 15.69 10.17 11.93
CA ILE A 52 15.52 11.49 12.54
C ILE A 52 15.31 12.51 11.42
N ASP A 53 14.24 13.32 11.51
CA ASP A 53 13.88 14.35 10.52
C ASP A 53 13.78 13.81 9.08
N VAL A 54 13.42 12.54 8.94
CA VAL A 54 13.20 11.89 7.67
C VAL A 54 11.71 11.58 7.51
N GLY A 55 11.12 12.13 6.46
CA GLY A 55 9.69 12.11 6.22
C GLY A 55 9.03 13.48 6.42
N THR A 56 8.03 13.80 5.60
CA THR A 56 7.29 15.08 5.66
C THR A 56 6.52 15.25 6.96
N ASP A 57 6.07 14.14 7.55
CA ASP A 57 5.21 14.14 8.73
C ASP A 57 5.97 13.75 10.02
N TYR A 58 7.33 13.60 9.96
CA TYR A 58 8.14 13.18 11.10
C TYR A 58 7.91 14.08 12.32
N ALA A 59 8.11 15.40 12.16
CA ALA A 59 7.95 16.37 13.24
C ALA A 59 6.51 16.40 13.78
N ALA A 60 5.49 16.22 12.92
CA ALA A 60 4.10 16.16 13.34
C ALA A 60 3.82 14.94 14.24
N TYR A 61 4.37 13.76 13.91
CA TYR A 61 4.23 12.56 14.77
C TYR A 61 5.06 12.66 16.05
N GLU A 62 6.21 13.31 16.02
CA GLU A 62 6.99 13.59 17.23
C GLU A 62 6.21 14.50 18.18
N GLN A 63 5.64 15.61 17.67
CA GLN A 63 4.79 16.51 18.44
C GLN A 63 3.50 15.83 18.92
N LEU A 64 2.87 15.02 18.09
CA LEU A 64 1.72 14.20 18.49
C LEU A 64 2.06 13.29 19.68
N TYR A 65 3.24 12.68 19.66
CA TYR A 65 3.66 11.80 20.74
C TYR A 65 3.97 12.57 22.03
N LEU A 66 4.54 13.76 21.95
CA LEU A 66 4.85 14.62 23.09
C LEU A 66 3.60 15.31 23.65
N HIS A 67 2.70 15.78 22.79
CA HIS A 67 1.55 16.60 23.10
C HIS A 67 0.26 16.10 22.43
N PRO A 68 -0.23 14.88 22.77
CA PRO A 68 -1.39 14.28 22.10
C PRO A 68 -2.67 15.11 22.20
N GLU A 69 -2.79 15.95 23.20
CA GLU A 69 -3.92 16.85 23.41
C GLU A 69 -4.09 17.90 22.30
N TRP A 70 -3.03 18.20 21.55
CA TRP A 70 -3.08 19.15 20.42
C TRP A 70 -3.66 18.53 19.14
N PHE A 71 -3.80 17.23 19.09
CA PHE A 71 -4.10 16.47 17.87
C PHE A 71 -5.47 15.77 17.93
N THR A 72 -6.54 16.56 18.05
CA THR A 72 -7.92 16.06 18.22
C THR A 72 -8.54 15.48 16.96
N HIS A 73 -7.85 15.58 15.81
CA HIS A 73 -8.36 15.12 14.52
C HIS A 73 -8.06 13.65 14.21
N PHE A 74 -7.18 13.01 14.96
CA PHE A 74 -6.92 11.57 14.82
C PHE A 74 -8.07 10.74 15.40
N SER A 75 -8.18 9.48 14.94
CA SER A 75 -9.19 8.55 15.46
C SER A 75 -8.86 8.11 16.89
N GLU A 76 -9.87 7.77 17.67
CA GLU A 76 -9.69 7.30 19.05
C GLU A 76 -8.85 6.01 19.12
N GLY A 77 -9.00 5.09 18.16
CA GLY A 77 -8.19 3.87 18.14
C GLY A 77 -6.70 4.16 17.96
N PHE A 78 -6.34 5.12 17.08
CA PHE A 78 -4.96 5.53 16.93
C PHE A 78 -4.46 6.28 18.18
N MET A 79 -5.27 7.16 18.75
CA MET A 79 -4.91 7.89 19.98
C MET A 79 -4.77 6.95 21.18
N LEU A 80 -5.57 5.90 21.27
CA LEU A 80 -5.40 4.85 22.28
C LEU A 80 -4.04 4.14 22.11
N PHE A 81 -3.66 3.79 20.90
CA PHE A 81 -2.34 3.19 20.61
C PHE A 81 -1.20 4.14 21.06
N VAL A 82 -1.28 5.43 20.75
CA VAL A 82 -0.29 6.44 21.19
C VAL A 82 -0.24 6.52 22.72
N ARG A 83 -1.40 6.57 23.42
CA ARG A 83 -1.46 6.60 24.88
C ARG A 83 -0.82 5.36 25.53
N ILE A 84 -1.05 4.17 24.96
CA ILE A 84 -0.42 2.93 25.43
C ILE A 84 1.10 3.01 25.31
N LEU A 85 1.64 3.47 24.19
CA LEU A 85 3.09 3.61 24.05
C LEU A 85 3.66 4.65 24.99
N ARG A 86 2.98 5.76 25.22
CA ARG A 86 3.39 6.79 26.16
C ARG A 86 3.41 6.31 27.62
N SER A 87 2.54 5.37 27.99
CA SER A 87 2.57 4.77 29.35
C SER A 87 3.85 3.94 29.59
N VAL A 88 4.52 3.50 28.53
CA VAL A 88 5.79 2.76 28.59
C VAL A 88 6.98 3.72 28.57
N SER A 89 6.96 4.73 27.70
CA SER A 89 8.03 5.72 27.59
C SER A 89 7.52 7.02 26.98
N LEU A 90 8.01 8.16 27.46
CA LEU A 90 7.74 9.47 26.86
C LEU A 90 8.68 9.82 25.70
N ASN A 91 9.64 8.96 25.38
CA ASN A 91 10.57 9.19 24.28
C ASN A 91 9.89 8.87 22.93
N PRO A 92 9.76 9.84 21.99
CA PRO A 92 9.11 9.64 20.70
C PRO A 92 9.77 8.55 19.82
N ARG A 93 11.03 8.22 20.08
CA ARG A 93 11.72 7.13 19.36
C ARG A 93 11.02 5.79 19.52
N LEU A 94 10.35 5.56 20.67
CA LEU A 94 9.56 4.35 20.88
C LEU A 94 8.42 4.25 19.87
N PHE A 95 7.73 5.36 19.57
CA PHE A 95 6.66 5.38 18.58
C PHE A 95 7.16 4.98 17.20
N PHE A 96 8.26 5.58 16.73
CA PHE A 96 8.82 5.24 15.41
C PHE A 96 9.34 3.79 15.35
N ALA A 97 9.99 3.31 16.41
CA ALA A 97 10.48 1.93 16.47
C ALA A 97 9.32 0.92 16.43
N ILE A 98 8.32 1.06 17.29
CA ILE A 98 7.21 0.10 17.39
C ILE A 98 6.33 0.12 16.14
N THR A 99 6.02 1.31 15.60
CA THR A 99 5.24 1.42 14.37
C THR A 99 5.97 0.77 13.19
N SER A 100 7.29 0.94 13.10
CA SER A 100 8.12 0.30 12.08
C SER A 100 8.12 -1.23 12.21
N VAL A 101 8.26 -1.75 13.42
CA VAL A 101 8.17 -3.20 13.67
C VAL A 101 6.80 -3.73 13.20
N ILE A 102 5.71 -3.10 13.60
CA ILE A 102 4.35 -3.55 13.27
C ILE A 102 4.13 -3.54 11.75
N ILE A 103 4.46 -2.43 11.08
CA ILE A 103 4.20 -2.26 9.65
C ILE A 103 5.04 -3.23 8.82
N TYR A 104 6.36 -3.21 8.99
CA TYR A 104 7.24 -3.97 8.09
C TYR A 104 7.30 -5.46 8.39
N ALA A 105 7.18 -5.86 9.66
CA ALA A 105 7.06 -7.27 9.98
C ALA A 105 5.76 -7.87 9.38
N THR A 106 4.64 -7.16 9.50
CA THR A 106 3.39 -7.64 8.90
C THR A 106 3.44 -7.67 7.39
N PHE A 107 4.03 -6.64 6.75
CA PHE A 107 4.15 -6.61 5.29
C PHE A 107 4.99 -7.78 4.77
N VAL A 108 6.22 -7.95 5.29
CA VAL A 108 7.13 -9.03 4.86
C VAL A 108 6.52 -10.40 5.13
N HIS A 109 5.93 -10.58 6.32
CA HIS A 109 5.24 -11.83 6.67
C HIS A 109 4.10 -12.15 5.69
N THR A 110 3.24 -11.17 5.38
CA THR A 110 2.14 -11.35 4.43
C THR A 110 2.67 -11.62 3.02
N ALA A 111 3.76 -10.97 2.60
CA ALA A 111 4.40 -11.24 1.31
C ALA A 111 4.91 -12.69 1.21
N VAL A 112 5.56 -13.20 2.27
CA VAL A 112 6.06 -14.59 2.34
C VAL A 112 4.90 -15.59 2.36
N GLU A 113 3.80 -15.29 3.05
CA GLU A 113 2.64 -16.18 3.16
C GLU A 113 1.80 -16.22 1.87
N GLU A 114 1.55 -15.06 1.24
CA GLU A 114 0.51 -14.92 0.22
C GLU A 114 1.06 -14.83 -1.21
N SER A 115 2.28 -14.30 -1.40
CA SER A 115 2.80 -14.06 -2.75
C SER A 115 3.47 -15.30 -3.36
N GLU A 116 3.25 -15.52 -4.65
CA GLU A 116 3.97 -16.53 -5.42
C GLU A 116 5.45 -16.15 -5.69
N CYS A 117 5.80 -14.88 -5.53
CA CYS A 117 7.17 -14.36 -5.57
C CYS A 117 7.32 -13.26 -4.51
N ALA A 118 7.52 -13.66 -3.26
CA ALA A 118 7.62 -12.73 -2.11
C ALA A 118 8.73 -11.69 -2.30
N ALA A 119 9.85 -12.08 -2.91
CA ALA A 119 10.95 -11.16 -3.23
C ALA A 119 10.51 -10.03 -4.17
N PHE A 120 9.68 -10.34 -5.19
CA PHE A 120 9.07 -9.33 -6.06
C PHE A 120 8.17 -8.40 -5.25
N SER A 121 7.31 -8.95 -4.39
CA SER A 121 6.38 -8.14 -3.59
C SER A 121 7.11 -7.17 -2.65
N VAL A 122 8.20 -7.62 -2.03
CA VAL A 122 9.04 -6.77 -1.16
C VAL A 122 9.76 -5.69 -1.98
N LEU A 123 10.30 -6.03 -3.16
CA LEU A 123 10.88 -5.04 -4.05
C LEU A 123 9.84 -4.03 -4.53
N PHE A 124 8.65 -4.52 -4.93
CA PHE A 124 7.55 -3.70 -5.43
C PHE A 124 7.09 -2.69 -4.36
N PHE A 125 6.99 -3.07 -3.10
CA PHE A 125 6.66 -2.17 -2.00
C PHE A 125 7.58 -0.96 -1.89
N VAL A 126 8.86 -1.12 -2.22
CA VAL A 126 9.81 0.00 -2.22
C VAL A 126 9.71 0.84 -3.49
N ILE A 127 9.66 0.18 -4.65
CA ILE A 127 9.63 0.90 -5.94
C ILE A 127 8.26 1.49 -6.28
N SER A 128 7.17 1.06 -5.62
CA SER A 128 5.86 1.70 -5.71
C SER A 128 5.69 2.92 -4.79
N GLU A 129 6.76 3.37 -4.14
CA GLU A 129 6.85 4.42 -3.11
C GLU A 129 6.22 4.06 -1.74
N ASP A 130 5.50 2.96 -1.62
CA ASP A 130 4.76 2.61 -0.40
C ASP A 130 5.66 2.60 0.85
N PHE A 131 6.92 2.14 0.73
CA PHE A 131 7.88 2.19 1.82
C PHE A 131 8.14 3.63 2.31
N PHE A 132 8.34 4.58 1.40
CA PHE A 132 8.61 5.97 1.74
C PHE A 132 7.37 6.68 2.28
N VAL A 133 6.23 6.40 1.69
CA VAL A 133 4.94 6.93 2.14
C VAL A 133 4.57 6.39 3.51
N SER A 134 4.89 5.14 3.83
CA SER A 134 4.62 4.54 5.14
C SER A 134 5.33 5.25 6.29
N MET A 135 6.45 5.90 6.02
CA MET A 135 7.14 6.74 7.00
C MET A 135 6.43 8.09 7.24
N ASN A 136 5.53 8.51 6.36
CA ASN A 136 4.81 9.77 6.43
C ASN A 136 3.39 9.60 6.98
N ILE A 137 2.58 8.74 6.40
CA ILE A 137 1.19 8.54 6.83
C ILE A 137 1.08 7.33 7.78
N VAL A 138 1.86 7.34 8.87
CA VAL A 138 2.02 6.21 9.81
C VAL A 138 0.69 5.66 10.31
N SER A 139 -0.26 6.52 10.70
CA SER A 139 -1.58 6.08 11.18
C SER A 139 -2.36 5.30 10.13
N GLN A 140 -2.25 5.70 8.86
CA GLN A 140 -2.88 4.97 7.75
C GLN A 140 -2.20 3.61 7.52
N PHE A 141 -0.86 3.54 7.55
CA PHE A 141 -0.14 2.28 7.37
C PHE A 141 -0.33 1.32 8.55
N LEU A 142 -0.53 1.81 9.78
CA LEU A 142 -0.97 0.97 10.89
C LEU A 142 -2.37 0.36 10.64
N ALA A 143 -3.28 1.11 10.02
CA ALA A 143 -4.55 0.54 9.59
C ALA A 143 -4.37 -0.47 8.44
N MET A 144 -3.43 -0.23 7.52
CA MET A 144 -3.15 -1.14 6.39
C MET A 144 -2.62 -2.50 6.83
N VAL A 145 -1.99 -2.62 8.00
CA VAL A 145 -1.62 -3.91 8.61
C VAL A 145 -2.84 -4.85 8.68
N PHE A 146 -3.98 -4.33 9.13
CA PHE A 146 -5.23 -5.08 9.18
C PHE A 146 -5.83 -5.32 7.79
N ILE A 147 -5.69 -4.36 6.86
CA ILE A 147 -6.18 -4.51 5.49
C ILE A 147 -5.42 -5.60 4.72
N TRP A 148 -4.11 -5.71 4.90
CA TRP A 148 -3.33 -6.80 4.29
C TRP A 148 -3.82 -8.16 4.77
N ARG A 149 -4.06 -8.31 6.08
CA ARG A 149 -4.66 -9.54 6.63
C ARG A 149 -6.11 -9.73 6.19
N ALA A 150 -6.90 -8.66 6.09
CA ALA A 150 -8.27 -8.72 5.58
C ALA A 150 -8.32 -9.26 4.14
N THR A 151 -7.37 -8.84 3.29
CA THR A 151 -7.26 -9.34 1.91
C THR A 151 -6.92 -10.83 1.88
N SER A 152 -5.96 -11.27 2.71
CA SER A 152 -5.60 -12.68 2.85
C SER A 152 -6.80 -13.54 3.27
N GLU A 153 -7.56 -13.08 4.27
CA GLU A 153 -8.75 -13.77 4.74
C GLU A 153 -9.89 -13.78 3.70
N LEU A 154 -10.04 -12.70 2.94
CA LEU A 154 -11.02 -12.59 1.85
C LEU A 154 -10.75 -13.63 0.75
N ILE A 155 -9.48 -13.78 0.35
CA ILE A 155 -9.07 -14.77 -0.67
C ILE A 155 -9.32 -16.20 -0.20
N LYS A 156 -9.12 -16.46 1.11
CA LYS A 156 -9.42 -17.74 1.74
C LYS A 156 -10.93 -17.98 1.92
N GLY A 157 -11.79 -17.06 1.46
CA GLY A 157 -13.26 -17.13 1.58
C GLY A 157 -13.81 -16.75 2.95
N ARG A 158 -12.97 -16.32 3.90
CA ARG A 158 -13.35 -15.97 5.27
C ARG A 158 -13.81 -14.50 5.37
N VAL A 159 -14.94 -14.20 4.71
CA VAL A 159 -15.45 -12.83 4.51
C VAL A 159 -15.72 -12.11 5.83
N MET A 160 -16.33 -12.78 6.82
CA MET A 160 -16.64 -12.16 8.12
C MET A 160 -15.38 -11.72 8.86
N ILE A 161 -14.29 -12.51 8.78
CA ILE A 161 -13.00 -12.13 9.36
C ILE A 161 -12.41 -10.93 8.59
N SER A 162 -12.51 -10.94 7.27
CA SER A 162 -12.08 -9.81 6.45
C SER A 162 -12.82 -8.51 6.81
N VAL A 163 -14.14 -8.57 7.00
CA VAL A 163 -14.95 -7.43 7.46
C VAL A 163 -14.53 -6.98 8.86
N ALA A 164 -14.35 -7.89 9.79
CA ALA A 164 -13.93 -7.56 11.16
C ALA A 164 -12.55 -6.85 11.15
N LEU A 165 -11.60 -7.35 10.38
CA LEU A 165 -10.29 -6.72 10.22
C LEU A 165 -10.38 -5.34 9.54
N CYS A 166 -11.27 -5.16 8.57
CA CYS A 166 -11.54 -3.85 7.97
C CYS A 166 -12.10 -2.85 9.00
N LEU A 167 -13.00 -3.29 9.88
CA LEU A 167 -13.52 -2.44 10.96
C LEU A 167 -12.44 -2.10 12.00
N MET A 168 -11.54 -3.02 12.33
CA MET A 168 -10.39 -2.75 13.18
C MET A 168 -9.45 -1.72 12.52
N ALA A 169 -9.19 -1.85 11.22
CA ALA A 169 -8.44 -0.86 10.45
C ALA A 169 -9.10 0.52 10.53
N ALA A 170 -10.43 0.58 10.38
CA ALA A 170 -11.20 1.82 10.42
C ALA A 170 -11.19 2.48 11.81
N ALA A 171 -11.09 1.71 12.89
CA ALA A 171 -10.93 2.25 14.23
C ALA A 171 -9.60 3.00 14.38
N ILE A 172 -8.53 2.58 13.66
CA ILE A 172 -7.23 3.26 13.65
C ILE A 172 -7.24 4.41 12.64
N HIS A 173 -7.74 4.18 11.43
CA HIS A 173 -7.82 5.20 10.38
C HIS A 173 -9.12 5.06 9.59
N PRO A 174 -10.12 5.93 9.80
CA PRO A 174 -11.49 5.75 9.29
C PRO A 174 -11.60 5.58 7.78
N THR A 175 -10.66 6.15 7.00
CA THR A 175 -10.67 5.99 5.54
C THR A 175 -10.42 4.54 5.09
N ALA A 176 -9.97 3.66 5.98
CA ALA A 176 -9.84 2.22 5.70
C ALA A 176 -11.17 1.54 5.36
N LEU A 177 -12.32 2.15 5.73
CA LEU A 177 -13.65 1.68 5.31
C LEU A 177 -13.81 1.59 3.78
N CYS A 178 -13.01 2.33 3.00
CA CYS A 178 -13.05 2.21 1.54
C CYS A 178 -12.73 0.78 1.06
N PHE A 179 -12.03 -0.02 1.86
CA PHE A 179 -11.73 -1.42 1.54
C PHE A 179 -12.98 -2.31 1.48
N ILE A 180 -14.09 -1.91 2.11
CA ILE A 180 -15.38 -2.62 2.01
C ILE A 180 -15.81 -2.73 0.54
N VAL A 181 -15.49 -1.74 -0.30
CA VAL A 181 -15.80 -1.78 -1.73
C VAL A 181 -15.12 -2.98 -2.41
N LEU A 182 -13.86 -3.26 -2.06
CA LEU A 182 -13.17 -4.45 -2.58
C LEU A 182 -13.84 -5.73 -2.10
N ILE A 183 -14.21 -5.82 -0.82
CA ILE A 183 -14.90 -7.00 -0.24
C ILE A 183 -16.23 -7.25 -0.99
N LEU A 184 -17.01 -6.20 -1.22
CA LEU A 184 -18.29 -6.31 -1.95
C LEU A 184 -18.08 -6.75 -3.39
N LEU A 185 -17.19 -6.10 -4.12
CA LEU A 185 -16.88 -6.45 -5.50
C LEU A 185 -16.28 -7.86 -5.62
N PHE A 186 -15.53 -8.31 -4.63
CA PHE A 186 -14.98 -9.65 -4.60
C PHE A 186 -16.06 -10.74 -4.50
N LYS A 187 -17.21 -10.45 -3.92
CA LYS A 187 -18.33 -11.40 -3.75
C LYS A 187 -19.29 -11.44 -4.93
N ILE A 188 -19.33 -10.39 -5.74
CA ILE A 188 -20.26 -10.31 -6.88
C ILE A 188 -19.63 -11.00 -8.09
N GLU A 189 -20.36 -11.90 -8.73
CA GLU A 189 -19.96 -12.45 -10.02
C GLU A 189 -20.00 -11.35 -11.10
N TYR A 190 -18.86 -11.15 -11.77
CA TYR A 190 -18.75 -10.18 -12.84
C TYR A 190 -17.88 -10.70 -13.97
N SER A 191 -18.09 -10.17 -15.17
CA SER A 191 -17.07 -10.21 -16.20
C SER A 191 -16.19 -8.97 -16.11
N ILE A 192 -14.90 -9.11 -16.42
CA ILE A 192 -13.96 -7.98 -16.42
C ILE A 192 -14.44 -6.86 -17.33
N LYS A 193 -15.02 -7.20 -18.48
CA LYS A 193 -15.58 -6.21 -19.40
C LYS A 193 -16.66 -5.35 -18.73
N ARG A 194 -17.62 -5.97 -18.01
CA ARG A 194 -18.66 -5.24 -17.29
C ARG A 194 -18.07 -4.39 -16.17
N LEU A 195 -17.15 -4.94 -15.37
CA LEU A 195 -16.52 -4.20 -14.28
C LEU A 195 -15.73 -2.99 -14.82
N ALA A 196 -14.94 -3.17 -15.87
CA ALA A 196 -14.18 -2.09 -16.51
C ALA A 196 -15.13 -1.01 -17.08
N THR A 197 -16.25 -1.41 -17.71
CA THR A 197 -17.28 -0.48 -18.20
C THR A 197 -17.88 0.32 -17.05
N VAL A 198 -18.25 -0.33 -15.94
CA VAL A 198 -18.81 0.36 -14.76
C VAL A 198 -17.78 1.36 -14.20
N VAL A 199 -16.52 0.96 -14.07
CA VAL A 199 -15.44 1.85 -13.62
C VAL A 199 -15.28 3.03 -14.58
N ALA A 200 -15.28 2.79 -15.90
CA ALA A 200 -15.18 3.86 -16.89
C ALA A 200 -16.36 4.86 -16.80
N VAL A 201 -17.59 4.36 -16.61
CA VAL A 201 -18.77 5.20 -16.41
C VAL A 201 -18.67 6.01 -15.12
N ILE A 202 -18.23 5.39 -14.00
CA ILE A 202 -18.01 6.09 -12.73
C ILE A 202 -16.95 7.17 -12.90
N CYS A 203 -15.86 6.88 -13.61
CA CYS A 203 -14.82 7.86 -13.90
C CYS A 203 -15.35 9.03 -14.73
N ALA A 204 -16.10 8.75 -15.80
CA ALA A 204 -16.68 9.78 -16.65
C ALA A 204 -17.69 10.66 -15.90
N ALA A 205 -18.59 10.04 -15.13
CA ALA A 205 -19.55 10.74 -14.27
C ALA A 205 -18.83 11.51 -13.14
N GLY A 206 -17.77 10.94 -12.58
CA GLY A 206 -16.99 11.53 -11.51
C GLY A 206 -16.26 12.79 -11.94
N ILE A 207 -15.70 12.84 -13.15
CA ILE A 207 -15.06 14.05 -13.68
C ILE A 207 -16.04 15.23 -13.71
N GLY A 208 -17.30 14.99 -14.08
CA GLY A 208 -18.36 16.00 -14.01
C GLY A 208 -18.86 16.28 -12.58
N GLY A 209 -19.03 15.22 -11.78
CA GLY A 209 -19.60 15.29 -10.44
C GLY A 209 -18.64 15.80 -9.37
N THR A 210 -17.32 15.57 -9.52
CA THR A 210 -16.31 16.04 -8.55
C THR A 210 -16.30 17.56 -8.43
N LYS A 211 -16.60 18.27 -9.49
CA LYS A 211 -16.64 19.74 -9.50
C LYS A 211 -17.79 20.31 -8.65
N TYR A 212 -18.92 19.62 -8.55
CA TYR A 212 -20.13 20.14 -7.91
C TYR A 212 -20.62 19.31 -6.73
N LEU A 213 -20.78 18.01 -6.91
CA LEU A 213 -21.40 17.11 -5.93
C LEU A 213 -20.50 16.83 -4.73
N ILE A 214 -19.22 16.53 -4.98
CA ILE A 214 -18.30 16.13 -3.91
C ILE A 214 -17.96 17.30 -2.97
N PRO A 215 -17.65 18.51 -3.45
CA PRO A 215 -17.48 19.67 -2.55
C PRO A 215 -18.73 19.94 -1.70
N PHE A 216 -19.93 19.72 -2.26
CA PHE A 216 -21.17 19.84 -1.51
C PHE A 216 -21.26 18.81 -0.37
N ILE A 217 -21.01 17.53 -0.65
CA ILE A 217 -21.08 16.46 0.35
C ILE A 217 -19.98 16.63 1.43
N VAL A 218 -18.77 16.94 1.01
CA VAL A 218 -17.61 17.03 1.92
C VAL A 218 -17.70 18.26 2.80
N ARG A 219 -18.34 19.34 2.37
CA ARG A 219 -18.57 20.55 3.18
C ARG A 219 -19.24 20.25 4.53
N TYR A 220 -20.09 19.24 4.57
CA TYR A 220 -20.78 18.79 5.79
C TYR A 220 -20.02 17.71 6.58
N SER A 221 -18.83 17.31 6.13
CA SER A 221 -18.00 16.34 6.82
C SER A 221 -16.85 17.02 7.55
N ARG A 222 -16.23 16.30 8.51
CA ARG A 222 -14.98 16.73 9.16
C ARG A 222 -13.82 16.96 8.18
N TYR A 223 -13.95 16.48 6.95
CA TYR A 223 -12.95 16.67 5.88
C TYR A 223 -13.15 17.97 5.09
N GLY A 224 -14.19 18.76 5.38
CA GLY A 224 -14.49 20.03 4.72
C GLY A 224 -13.33 21.03 4.72
N ARG A 225 -12.53 21.03 5.80
CA ARG A 225 -11.34 21.88 5.92
C ARG A 225 -10.29 21.63 4.84
N TYR A 226 -10.18 20.41 4.30
CA TYR A 226 -9.21 20.10 3.25
C TYR A 226 -9.53 20.75 1.90
N PHE A 227 -10.77 21.19 1.71
CA PHE A 227 -11.21 21.89 0.49
C PHE A 227 -11.06 23.40 0.58
N SER A 228 -10.88 23.95 1.78
CA SER A 228 -10.74 25.39 2.03
C SER A 228 -9.29 25.84 2.31
N THR A 229 -8.33 24.93 2.35
CA THR A 229 -6.92 25.19 2.62
C THR A 229 -6.05 24.97 1.38
N HIS A 230 -4.74 25.30 1.45
CA HIS A 230 -3.76 25.03 0.37
C HIS A 230 -3.62 23.54 -0.01
N TYR A 231 -4.24 22.61 0.72
CA TYR A 231 -4.41 21.21 0.28
C TYR A 231 -5.39 21.06 -0.89
N ALA A 232 -6.20 22.09 -1.19
CA ALA A 232 -7.08 22.14 -2.37
C ALA A 232 -6.32 22.40 -3.69
N VAL A 233 -5.01 22.69 -3.64
CA VAL A 233 -4.21 22.88 -4.86
C VAL A 233 -4.05 21.54 -5.56
N ASN A 234 -4.65 21.42 -6.74
CA ASN A 234 -4.54 20.24 -7.60
C ASN A 234 -3.07 20.01 -8.00
N LYS A 235 -2.39 19.09 -7.33
CA LYS A 235 -1.12 18.55 -7.81
C LYS A 235 -1.41 17.52 -8.91
N PHE A 236 -1.96 18.01 -10.04
CA PHE A 236 -2.26 17.21 -11.23
C PHE A 236 -1.01 16.44 -11.74
N SER A 237 0.18 16.96 -11.43
CA SER A 237 1.44 16.45 -11.94
C SER A 237 1.86 15.08 -11.41
N VAL A 238 1.46 14.69 -10.19
CA VAL A 238 1.91 13.45 -9.54
C VAL A 238 1.01 12.26 -9.84
N ALA A 239 -0.31 12.45 -9.87
CA ALA A 239 -1.27 11.36 -10.05
C ALA A 239 -1.38 10.87 -11.51
N VAL A 240 -1.11 11.72 -12.50
CA VAL A 240 -1.26 11.38 -13.93
C VAL A 240 -0.30 10.28 -14.39
N PRO A 241 1.03 10.37 -14.16
CA PRO A 241 1.93 9.31 -14.58
C PRO A 241 1.61 7.97 -13.91
N LEU A 242 1.26 7.99 -12.63
CA LEU A 242 0.91 6.78 -11.89
C LEU A 242 -0.40 6.17 -12.42
N LEU A 243 -1.41 7.00 -12.75
CA LEU A 243 -2.62 6.54 -13.42
C LEU A 243 -2.31 5.86 -14.74
N LEU A 244 -1.46 6.47 -15.57
CA LEU A 244 -1.06 5.88 -16.85
C LEU A 244 -0.36 4.52 -16.66
N ILE A 245 0.51 4.40 -15.68
CA ILE A 245 1.16 3.13 -15.35
C ILE A 245 0.10 2.05 -15.01
N TYR A 246 -0.88 2.35 -14.14
CA TYR A 246 -1.93 1.38 -13.80
C TYR A 246 -2.84 1.04 -14.99
N VAL A 247 -3.17 2.01 -15.83
CA VAL A 247 -3.95 1.76 -17.06
C VAL A 247 -3.19 0.85 -18.01
N VAL A 248 -1.90 1.11 -18.24
CA VAL A 248 -1.05 0.26 -19.08
C VAL A 248 -0.94 -1.15 -18.50
N ILE A 249 -0.72 -1.30 -17.20
CA ILE A 249 -0.71 -2.61 -16.53
C ILE A 249 -2.03 -3.33 -16.75
N PHE A 250 -3.17 -2.67 -16.52
CA PHE A 250 -4.49 -3.29 -16.68
C PHE A 250 -4.72 -3.78 -18.10
N ILE A 251 -4.48 -2.91 -19.09
CA ILE A 251 -4.63 -3.25 -20.52
C ILE A 251 -3.73 -4.45 -20.86
N THR A 252 -2.45 -4.39 -20.49
CA THR A 252 -1.48 -5.46 -20.78
C THR A 252 -1.93 -6.79 -20.21
N ILE A 253 -2.42 -6.82 -18.98
CA ILE A 253 -2.88 -8.05 -18.33
C ILE A 253 -4.12 -8.60 -19.00
N VAL A 254 -5.08 -7.76 -19.35
CA VAL A 254 -6.32 -8.17 -20.05
C VAL A 254 -6.01 -8.79 -21.42
N PHE A 255 -4.94 -8.35 -22.11
CA PHE A 255 -4.51 -8.91 -23.38
C PHE A 255 -3.65 -10.18 -23.26
N LEU A 256 -2.89 -10.34 -22.19
CA LEU A 256 -1.88 -11.41 -22.07
C LEU A 256 -2.30 -12.55 -21.14
N VAL A 257 -3.35 -12.37 -20.33
CA VAL A 257 -3.86 -13.37 -19.39
C VAL A 257 -5.28 -13.76 -19.79
N ASP A 258 -5.59 -15.06 -19.74
CA ASP A 258 -6.97 -15.52 -19.98
C ASP A 258 -7.91 -14.87 -18.93
N LEU A 259 -8.95 -14.22 -19.40
CA LEU A 259 -9.94 -13.51 -18.58
C LEU A 259 -10.55 -14.41 -17.49
N LYS A 260 -10.66 -15.72 -17.75
CA LYS A 260 -11.15 -16.69 -16.76
C LYS A 260 -10.30 -16.70 -15.48
N PHE A 261 -8.97 -16.56 -15.59
CA PHE A 261 -8.12 -16.47 -14.40
C PHE A 261 -8.34 -15.16 -13.65
N LEU A 262 -8.46 -14.05 -14.37
CA LEU A 262 -8.69 -12.74 -13.75
C LEU A 262 -10.07 -12.65 -13.05
N GLU A 263 -11.06 -13.43 -13.52
CA GLU A 263 -12.40 -13.45 -12.98
C GLU A 263 -12.60 -14.47 -11.84
N LYS A 264 -11.94 -15.64 -11.92
CA LYS A 264 -12.23 -16.80 -11.05
C LYS A 264 -11.13 -17.15 -10.07
N ASP A 265 -9.85 -16.95 -10.43
CA ASP A 265 -8.74 -17.17 -9.49
C ASP A 265 -8.75 -16.07 -8.42
N SER A 266 -8.84 -16.45 -7.16
CA SER A 266 -9.05 -15.50 -6.05
C SER A 266 -7.96 -14.43 -5.96
N LYS A 267 -6.68 -14.80 -6.18
CA LYS A 267 -5.55 -13.86 -6.13
C LYS A 267 -5.57 -12.92 -7.33
N CYS A 268 -5.76 -13.46 -8.53
CA CYS A 268 -5.86 -12.67 -9.75
C CYS A 268 -7.06 -11.71 -9.70
N ARG A 269 -8.17 -12.16 -9.14
CA ARG A 269 -9.38 -11.37 -8.96
C ARG A 269 -9.18 -10.21 -7.98
N ALA A 270 -8.56 -10.46 -6.82
CA ALA A 270 -8.23 -9.41 -5.85
C ALA A 270 -7.30 -8.36 -6.46
N PHE A 271 -6.29 -8.79 -7.20
CA PHE A 271 -5.40 -7.91 -7.95
C PHE A 271 -6.18 -7.04 -8.96
N THR A 272 -7.00 -7.67 -9.82
CA THR A 272 -7.74 -6.97 -10.90
C THR A 272 -8.68 -5.91 -10.34
N ILE A 273 -9.45 -6.25 -9.28
CA ILE A 273 -10.32 -5.28 -8.60
C ILE A 273 -9.50 -4.14 -8.02
N SER A 274 -8.37 -4.43 -7.38
CA SER A 274 -7.51 -3.42 -6.76
C SER A 274 -6.92 -2.44 -7.78
N VAL A 275 -6.48 -2.94 -8.94
CA VAL A 275 -5.99 -2.07 -10.03
C VAL A 275 -7.11 -1.17 -10.56
N LEU A 276 -8.31 -1.71 -10.81
CA LEU A 276 -9.45 -0.93 -11.28
C LEU A 276 -9.91 0.11 -10.25
N LEU A 277 -9.90 -0.24 -8.96
CA LEU A 277 -10.21 0.72 -7.89
C LEU A 277 -9.16 1.82 -7.81
N ASN A 278 -7.87 1.50 -7.97
CA ASN A 278 -6.82 2.51 -8.03
C ASN A 278 -7.02 3.45 -9.21
N ILE A 279 -7.31 2.94 -10.41
CA ILE A 279 -7.63 3.77 -11.59
C ILE A 279 -8.81 4.70 -11.28
N ALA A 280 -9.91 4.17 -10.74
CA ALA A 280 -11.10 4.95 -10.40
C ALA A 280 -10.79 6.06 -9.39
N ILE A 281 -10.10 5.73 -8.29
CA ILE A 281 -9.74 6.69 -7.25
C ILE A 281 -8.82 7.78 -7.81
N MET A 282 -7.83 7.43 -8.62
CA MET A 282 -6.93 8.41 -9.22
C MET A 282 -7.68 9.36 -10.15
N VAL A 283 -8.55 8.87 -11.00
CA VAL A 283 -9.39 9.72 -11.88
C VAL A 283 -10.30 10.63 -11.04
N LEU A 284 -10.95 10.09 -10.02
CA LEU A 284 -11.83 10.87 -9.14
C LEU A 284 -11.04 11.91 -8.33
N SER A 285 -9.79 11.61 -7.97
CA SER A 285 -8.94 12.52 -7.21
C SER A 285 -8.56 13.80 -7.97
N PHE A 286 -8.64 13.81 -9.30
CA PHE A 286 -8.40 15.02 -10.09
C PHE A 286 -9.42 16.14 -9.82
N GLY A 287 -10.63 15.80 -9.41
CA GLY A 287 -11.64 16.78 -9.01
C GLY A 287 -11.71 17.04 -7.51
N LEU A 288 -10.89 16.35 -6.73
CA LEU A 288 -10.85 16.43 -5.27
C LEU A 288 -9.57 17.14 -4.78
N THR A 289 -9.21 16.88 -3.53
CA THR A 289 -7.95 17.39 -2.96
C THR A 289 -6.77 16.49 -3.31
N SER A 290 -5.55 17.04 -3.23
CA SER A 290 -4.30 16.28 -3.40
C SER A 290 -4.16 15.07 -2.46
N ASN A 291 -5.00 14.97 -1.42
CA ASN A 291 -4.99 13.85 -0.47
C ASN A 291 -5.90 12.70 -0.87
N ALA A 292 -6.80 12.90 -1.86
CA ALA A 292 -7.77 11.86 -2.24
C ALA A 292 -7.08 10.62 -2.85
N TYR A 293 -5.94 10.79 -3.53
CA TYR A 293 -5.19 9.66 -4.05
C TYR A 293 -4.67 8.71 -2.96
N ARG A 294 -4.56 9.15 -1.70
CA ARG A 294 -4.13 8.30 -0.57
C ARG A 294 -5.03 7.08 -0.34
N PHE A 295 -6.25 7.10 -0.84
CA PHE A 295 -7.13 5.93 -0.81
C PHE A 295 -6.59 4.77 -1.65
N THR A 296 -5.73 5.01 -2.64
CA THR A 296 -5.11 3.96 -3.46
C THR A 296 -4.21 3.04 -2.65
N TYR A 297 -3.58 3.54 -1.58
CA TYR A 297 -2.69 2.73 -0.75
C TYR A 297 -3.40 1.54 -0.11
N TYR A 298 -4.70 1.63 0.21
CA TYR A 298 -5.46 0.49 0.76
C TYR A 298 -5.53 -0.70 -0.19
N PHE A 299 -5.36 -0.48 -1.49
CA PHE A 299 -5.37 -1.51 -2.52
C PHE A 299 -3.97 -1.90 -2.99
N GLY A 300 -2.95 -1.08 -2.68
CA GLY A 300 -1.55 -1.28 -3.06
C GLY A 300 -0.99 -2.62 -2.58
N GLY A 301 -1.30 -3.02 -1.34
CA GLY A 301 -0.88 -4.31 -0.79
C GLY A 301 -1.41 -5.51 -1.62
N SER A 302 -2.67 -5.48 -2.03
CA SER A 302 -3.24 -6.52 -2.90
C SER A 302 -2.51 -6.60 -4.25
N ILE A 303 -2.12 -5.45 -4.79
CA ILE A 303 -1.34 -5.38 -6.03
C ILE A 303 0.05 -5.98 -5.79
N ALA A 304 0.74 -5.56 -4.74
CA ALA A 304 2.08 -6.04 -4.42
C ALA A 304 2.12 -7.56 -4.20
N PHE A 305 1.16 -8.13 -3.46
CA PHE A 305 1.16 -9.55 -3.12
C PHE A 305 0.72 -10.45 -4.27
N TYR A 306 -0.22 -10.02 -5.12
CA TYR A 306 -0.87 -10.90 -6.09
C TYR A 306 -0.49 -10.63 -7.55
N PHE A 307 0.28 -9.59 -7.84
CA PHE A 307 0.81 -9.39 -9.18
C PHE A 307 1.65 -10.57 -9.67
N PRO A 308 2.53 -11.19 -8.86
CA PRO A 308 3.23 -12.42 -9.27
C PRO A 308 2.30 -13.56 -9.68
N SER A 309 1.15 -13.71 -9.00
CA SER A 309 0.16 -14.73 -9.37
C SER A 309 -0.44 -14.47 -10.75
N VAL A 310 -0.70 -13.21 -11.08
CA VAL A 310 -1.19 -12.82 -12.40
C VAL A 310 -0.13 -13.07 -13.49
N LEU A 311 1.12 -12.69 -13.21
CA LEU A 311 2.24 -12.95 -14.13
C LEU A 311 2.43 -14.45 -14.42
N ASN A 312 2.22 -15.31 -13.41
CA ASN A 312 2.32 -16.74 -13.55
C ASN A 312 1.20 -17.37 -14.43
N LYS A 313 0.09 -16.66 -14.66
CA LYS A 313 -0.99 -17.08 -15.58
C LYS A 313 -0.72 -16.68 -17.04
N MET A 314 0.35 -15.94 -17.32
CA MET A 314 0.75 -15.65 -18.69
C MET A 314 1.30 -16.91 -19.35
N GLN A 315 0.73 -17.29 -20.51
CA GLN A 315 1.14 -18.48 -21.24
C GLN A 315 2.56 -18.37 -21.79
N ASN A 316 2.93 -17.19 -22.28
CA ASN A 316 4.24 -16.93 -22.88
C ASN A 316 5.22 -16.41 -21.83
N LYS A 317 6.24 -17.22 -21.48
CA LYS A 317 7.29 -16.85 -20.52
C LYS A 317 8.05 -15.57 -20.93
N LYS A 318 8.28 -15.36 -22.24
CA LYS A 318 8.96 -14.14 -22.72
C LYS A 318 8.13 -12.88 -22.41
N ASN A 319 6.83 -12.93 -22.69
CA ASN A 319 5.92 -11.83 -22.38
C ASN A 319 5.88 -11.56 -20.88
N ARG A 320 5.85 -12.61 -20.06
CA ARG A 320 5.92 -12.48 -18.58
C ARG A 320 7.16 -11.70 -18.15
N TYR A 321 8.37 -12.08 -18.60
CA TYR A 321 9.60 -11.38 -18.22
C TYR A 321 9.63 -9.94 -18.73
N ILE A 322 9.10 -9.68 -19.93
CA ILE A 322 9.01 -8.31 -20.47
C ILE A 322 8.09 -7.45 -19.59
N VAL A 323 6.92 -7.96 -19.23
CA VAL A 323 5.97 -7.21 -18.37
C VAL A 323 6.55 -6.99 -16.98
N GLU A 324 7.15 -8.02 -16.39
CA GLU A 324 7.82 -7.91 -15.08
C GLU A 324 8.92 -6.83 -15.10
N ALA A 325 9.81 -6.88 -16.09
CA ALA A 325 10.88 -5.91 -16.24
C ALA A 325 10.33 -4.48 -16.50
N ALA A 326 9.34 -4.34 -17.37
CA ALA A 326 8.72 -3.05 -17.67
C ALA A 326 8.09 -2.42 -16.42
N VAL A 327 7.37 -3.21 -15.63
CA VAL A 327 6.76 -2.74 -14.38
C VAL A 327 7.84 -2.31 -13.37
N LEU A 328 8.89 -3.13 -13.19
CA LEU A 328 10.00 -2.79 -12.29
C LEU A 328 10.68 -1.48 -12.73
N VAL A 329 10.95 -1.30 -14.02
CA VAL A 329 11.57 -0.08 -14.55
C VAL A 329 10.66 1.13 -14.36
N LEU A 330 9.39 1.04 -14.76
CA LEU A 330 8.45 2.17 -14.67
C LEU A 330 8.29 2.66 -13.22
N PHE A 331 8.07 1.76 -12.27
CA PHE A 331 7.93 2.13 -10.86
C PHE A 331 9.24 2.61 -10.24
N THR A 332 10.39 2.02 -10.63
CA THR A 332 11.69 2.50 -10.15
C THR A 332 11.96 3.92 -10.62
N VAL A 333 11.73 4.22 -11.90
CA VAL A 333 11.86 5.59 -12.45
C VAL A 333 10.92 6.54 -11.72
N TRP A 334 9.66 6.16 -11.58
CA TRP A 334 8.63 6.94 -10.89
C TRP A 334 9.07 7.30 -9.45
N THR A 335 9.40 6.31 -8.64
CA THR A 335 9.78 6.51 -7.24
C THR A 335 11.09 7.28 -7.10
N THR A 336 12.06 7.01 -7.98
CA THR A 336 13.32 7.79 -7.99
C THR A 336 13.04 9.26 -8.26
N MET A 337 12.20 9.58 -9.24
CA MET A 337 11.79 10.97 -9.52
C MET A 337 11.12 11.62 -8.31
N LEU A 338 10.20 10.91 -7.63
CA LEU A 338 9.52 11.44 -6.43
C LEU A 338 10.50 11.73 -5.29
N ILE A 339 11.46 10.83 -5.06
CA ILE A 339 12.47 11.01 -4.00
C ILE A 339 13.39 12.18 -4.34
N MET A 340 13.83 12.31 -5.59
CA MET A 340 14.68 13.41 -6.04
C MET A 340 13.99 14.78 -5.98
N HIS A 341 12.68 14.81 -6.16
CA HIS A 341 11.85 16.01 -5.98
C HIS A 341 11.39 16.26 -4.52
N HIS A 342 11.99 15.55 -3.55
CA HIS A 342 11.72 15.68 -2.12
C HIS A 342 10.25 15.49 -1.72
N ASN A 343 9.43 14.80 -2.54
CA ASN A 343 8.01 14.62 -2.26
C ASN A 343 7.73 13.90 -0.93
N GLN A 344 8.62 13.01 -0.52
CA GLN A 344 8.50 12.24 0.74
C GLN A 344 9.50 12.70 1.81
N ASN A 345 10.33 13.72 1.53
CA ASN A 345 11.43 14.17 2.41
C ASN A 345 12.30 13.00 2.93
N ALA A 346 12.58 12.03 2.02
CA ALA A 346 13.36 10.84 2.37
C ALA A 346 14.87 11.07 2.34
N LEU A 347 15.32 12.19 1.78
CA LEU A 347 16.73 12.55 1.66
C LEU A 347 16.98 13.98 2.15
N PRO A 348 18.13 14.25 2.83
CA PRO A 348 19.15 13.27 3.23
C PRO A 348 18.62 12.34 4.36
N TYR A 349 19.02 11.07 4.33
CA TYR A 349 18.68 10.16 5.42
C TYR A 349 19.53 10.45 6.65
N ARG A 350 18.89 10.54 7.81
CA ARG A 350 19.52 10.71 9.13
C ARG A 350 18.98 9.66 10.10
N SER A 351 19.84 9.20 11.01
CA SER A 351 19.53 8.19 12.01
C SER A 351 20.20 8.56 13.34
N PHE A 352 19.66 8.04 14.45
CA PHE A 352 20.30 8.12 15.75
C PHE A 352 21.24 6.94 16.05
N LEU A 353 21.38 5.98 15.13
CA LEU A 353 22.36 4.90 15.16
C LEU A 353 23.61 5.27 14.39
#